data_fdd3418ca63322826bd63df1e52e97b8
#
_entry.id   fdd3418ca63322826bd63df1e52e97b8
#
_cell.length_a   1.000
_cell.length_b   1.000
_cell.length_c   1.000
_cell.angle_alpha   90.00
_cell.angle_beta   90.00
_cell.angle_gamma   90.00
#
_symmetry.space_group_name_H-M   'P 1'
#
loop_
_entity.id
_entity.type
_entity.pdbx_description
1 polymer ?
#
loop_
_entity_poly.entity_id
_entity_poly.type
_entity_poly.pdbx_seq_one_letter_code
_entity_poly.pdbx_strand_id
1 'polypeptide(L)'
;MESFDIIVLGAGSAGVSAALRAADQGSKVCIVEQEKIGGSCIHKGIYPLKIGLGLLRNKESGFNFNGYIDSEKLFHKITGTLQLLSELWKQRLAEAGVTIKIGRGLPLSSCLVQVLSNDKTFDIATKKIIIATGSSPGSIPTIPFERDIIVPTDDVFKNHSIPDRVFIVGAEGYGCELSSFYQMQIGRAH
;
A
#
# COMPACT_ATOMS: atom_id res chain seq x y z
N MET A 1 8.69 20.37 23.34
CA MET A 1 7.77 19.46 22.62
C MET A 1 7.52 20.04 21.25
N GLU A 2 7.68 19.27 20.19
CA GLU A 2 7.38 19.69 18.83
C GLU A 2 5.87 19.85 18.65
N SER A 3 5.42 20.83 17.84
CA SER A 3 4.00 21.09 17.64
C SER A 3 3.65 21.33 16.18
N PHE A 4 2.45 20.88 15.77
CA PHE A 4 1.89 21.02 14.44
C PHE A 4 0.44 21.52 14.50
N ASP A 5 -0.05 22.09 13.41
CA ASP A 5 -1.46 22.41 13.29
C ASP A 5 -2.29 21.14 13.09
N ILE A 6 -1.75 20.21 12.27
CA ILE A 6 -2.40 18.95 11.95
C ILE A 6 -1.41 17.81 12.04
N ILE A 7 -1.79 16.73 12.72
CA ILE A 7 -1.12 15.42 12.61
C ILE A 7 -2.02 14.47 11.84
N VAL A 8 -1.45 13.81 10.83
CA VAL A 8 -2.12 12.76 10.07
C VAL A 8 -1.52 11.41 10.47
N LEU A 9 -2.34 10.49 10.92
CA LEU A 9 -1.95 9.14 11.29
C LEU A 9 -2.18 8.19 10.12
N GLY A 10 -1.09 7.69 9.54
CA GLY A 10 -1.05 6.85 8.35
C GLY A 10 -0.73 7.63 7.08
N ALA A 11 0.20 7.08 6.28
CA ALA A 11 0.64 7.65 5.01
C ALA A 11 0.21 6.80 3.80
N GLY A 12 -0.97 6.20 3.87
CA GLY A 12 -1.67 5.65 2.72
C GLY A 12 -2.27 6.74 1.83
N SER A 13 -3.02 6.36 0.81
CA SER A 13 -3.63 7.30 -0.15
C SER A 13 -4.45 8.40 0.52
N ALA A 14 -5.27 8.06 1.52
CA ALA A 14 -6.09 9.01 2.25
C ALA A 14 -5.22 9.99 3.06
N GLY A 15 -4.23 9.47 3.81
CA GLY A 15 -3.37 10.28 4.66
C GLY A 15 -2.47 11.22 3.88
N VAL A 16 -1.85 10.74 2.79
CA VAL A 16 -1.03 11.58 1.90
C VAL A 16 -1.87 12.69 1.27
N SER A 17 -3.06 12.37 0.76
CA SER A 17 -3.95 13.39 0.18
C SER A 17 -4.38 14.44 1.20
N ALA A 18 -4.71 14.01 2.42
CA ALA A 18 -5.09 14.91 3.51
C ALA A 18 -3.92 15.81 3.94
N ALA A 19 -2.72 15.23 4.08
CA ALA A 19 -1.52 15.98 4.46
C ALA A 19 -1.13 17.04 3.41
N LEU A 20 -1.11 16.67 2.13
CA LEU A 20 -0.83 17.58 1.03
C LEU A 20 -1.87 18.72 0.98
N ARG A 21 -3.15 18.39 1.11
CA ARG A 21 -4.20 19.39 1.09
C ARG A 21 -4.11 20.35 2.29
N ALA A 22 -3.80 19.84 3.46
CA ALA A 22 -3.63 20.68 4.64
C ALA A 22 -2.41 21.61 4.52
N ALA A 23 -1.29 21.12 3.99
CA ALA A 23 -0.09 21.91 3.72
C ALA A 23 -0.36 23.01 2.68
N ASP A 24 -1.08 22.70 1.60
CA ASP A 24 -1.52 23.67 0.58
C ASP A 24 -2.39 24.80 1.15
N GLN A 25 -3.10 24.53 2.25
CA GLN A 25 -3.87 25.53 3.00
C GLN A 25 -3.03 26.31 4.04
N GLY A 26 -1.70 26.15 4.03
CA GLY A 26 -0.79 26.86 4.92
C GLY A 26 -0.67 26.27 6.33
N SER A 27 -1.20 25.07 6.57
CA SER A 27 -1.05 24.41 7.89
C SER A 27 0.34 23.78 8.02
N LYS A 28 0.91 23.84 9.23
CA LYS A 28 2.09 23.06 9.61
C LYS A 28 1.67 21.60 9.88
N VAL A 29 2.05 20.69 8.98
CA VAL A 29 1.57 19.30 8.97
C VAL A 29 2.66 18.32 9.33
N CYS A 30 2.33 17.32 10.16
CA CYS A 30 3.12 16.13 10.39
C CYS A 30 2.31 14.90 9.97
N ILE A 31 2.92 13.99 9.22
CA ILE A 31 2.37 12.66 8.95
C ILE A 31 3.17 11.61 9.71
N VAL A 32 2.46 10.70 10.40
CA VAL A 32 3.08 9.60 11.16
C VAL A 32 2.74 8.29 10.48
N GLU A 33 3.76 7.53 10.06
CA GLU A 33 3.61 6.26 9.34
C GLU A 33 4.42 5.16 10.02
N GLN A 34 3.78 4.01 10.22
CA GLN A 34 4.44 2.89 10.93
C GLN A 34 5.21 1.94 10.00
N GLU A 35 4.87 1.89 8.72
CA GLU A 35 5.48 0.97 7.75
C GLU A 35 6.16 1.75 6.61
N LYS A 36 5.47 1.93 5.51
CA LYS A 36 5.99 2.56 4.29
C LYS A 36 5.01 3.60 3.75
N ILE A 37 5.54 4.71 3.25
CA ILE A 37 4.74 5.71 2.53
C ILE A 37 4.06 5.06 1.34
N GLY A 38 2.74 5.29 1.21
CA GLY A 38 1.89 4.70 0.18
C GLY A 38 0.89 3.68 0.70
N GLY A 39 1.13 3.11 1.88
CA GLY A 39 0.24 2.16 2.56
C GLY A 39 -0.11 0.94 1.70
N SER A 40 -1.22 0.29 2.02
CA SER A 40 -1.67 -0.93 1.30
C SER A 40 -1.95 -0.68 -0.19
N CYS A 41 -2.37 0.50 -0.58
CA CYS A 41 -2.65 0.83 -1.97
C CYS A 41 -1.42 0.64 -2.88
N ILE A 42 -0.24 1.13 -2.46
CA ILE A 42 1.01 0.96 -3.21
C ILE A 42 1.63 -0.42 -2.95
N HIS A 43 1.68 -0.88 -1.68
CA HIS A 43 2.56 -1.98 -1.33
C HIS A 43 1.89 -3.36 -1.28
N LYS A 44 0.54 -3.44 -1.20
CA LYS A 44 -0.13 -4.70 -0.90
C LYS A 44 -1.23 -5.07 -1.90
N GLY A 45 -1.97 -4.13 -2.43
CA GLY A 45 -3.23 -4.44 -3.12
C GLY A 45 -3.33 -3.92 -4.54
N ILE A 46 -3.91 -2.73 -4.69
CA ILE A 46 -4.42 -2.23 -5.97
C ILE A 46 -3.30 -1.99 -6.99
N TYR A 47 -2.24 -1.27 -6.63
CA TYR A 47 -1.21 -0.91 -7.61
C TYR A 47 -0.37 -2.09 -8.10
N PRO A 48 0.06 -3.05 -7.27
CA PRO A 48 0.73 -4.25 -7.78
C PRO A 48 -0.08 -4.95 -8.87
N LEU A 49 -1.39 -5.14 -8.62
CA LEU A 49 -2.29 -5.80 -9.56
C LEU A 49 -2.49 -4.98 -10.84
N LYS A 50 -2.75 -3.66 -10.73
CA LYS A 50 -2.94 -2.78 -11.88
C LYS A 50 -1.69 -2.68 -12.77
N ILE A 51 -0.51 -2.59 -12.16
CA ILE A 51 0.76 -2.56 -12.88
C ILE A 51 0.96 -3.90 -13.60
N GLY A 52 0.75 -5.02 -12.89
CA GLY A 52 0.87 -6.36 -13.47
C GLY A 52 -0.06 -6.57 -14.66
N LEU A 53 -1.35 -6.22 -14.51
CA LEU A 53 -2.32 -6.27 -15.61
C LEU A 53 -1.94 -5.37 -16.78
N GLY A 54 -1.45 -4.16 -16.51
CA GLY A 54 -0.99 -3.24 -17.55
C GLY A 54 0.19 -3.80 -18.34
N LEU A 55 1.17 -4.38 -17.65
CA LEU A 55 2.34 -5.01 -18.27
C LEU A 55 1.95 -6.23 -19.11
N LEU A 56 1.04 -7.08 -18.61
CA LEU A 56 0.60 -8.30 -19.32
C LEU A 56 -0.27 -8.00 -20.54
N ARG A 57 -1.08 -6.94 -20.50
CA ARG A 57 -1.93 -6.53 -21.62
C ARG A 57 -1.15 -5.81 -22.72
N ASN A 58 -0.06 -5.15 -22.39
CA ASN A 58 0.78 -4.48 -23.38
C ASN A 58 1.70 -5.49 -24.08
N LYS A 59 1.40 -5.82 -25.33
CA LYS A 59 2.19 -6.75 -26.16
C LYS A 59 3.63 -6.27 -26.40
N GLU A 60 3.87 -4.96 -26.37
CA GLU A 60 5.20 -4.37 -26.54
C GLU A 60 6.05 -4.42 -25.25
N SER A 61 5.46 -4.76 -24.13
CA SER A 61 6.16 -4.83 -22.85
C SER A 61 7.23 -5.93 -22.77
N GLY A 62 7.19 -6.91 -23.68
CA GLY A 62 8.12 -8.04 -23.73
C GLY A 62 7.92 -9.10 -22.62
N PHE A 63 6.81 -9.01 -21.86
CA PHE A 63 6.49 -10.00 -20.81
C PHE A 63 5.66 -11.17 -21.33
N ASN A 64 5.06 -11.07 -22.51
CA ASN A 64 4.28 -12.13 -23.14
C ASN A 64 4.92 -12.49 -24.48
N PHE A 65 5.86 -13.40 -24.46
CA PHE A 65 6.56 -13.87 -25.65
C PHE A 65 6.20 -15.34 -25.94
N ASN A 66 5.54 -15.60 -27.06
CA ASN A 66 5.15 -16.95 -27.49
C ASN A 66 4.33 -17.76 -26.45
N GLY A 67 3.50 -17.09 -25.64
CA GLY A 67 2.68 -17.75 -24.64
C GLY A 67 3.42 -18.08 -23.33
N TYR A 68 4.69 -17.71 -23.20
CA TYR A 68 5.46 -17.83 -21.97
C TYR A 68 5.59 -16.45 -21.29
N ILE A 69 5.29 -16.41 -20.00
CA ILE A 69 5.46 -15.21 -19.17
C ILE A 69 6.61 -15.46 -18.21
N ASP A 70 7.64 -14.61 -18.30
CA ASP A 70 8.72 -14.56 -17.32
C ASP A 70 8.19 -13.89 -16.04
N SER A 71 7.73 -14.71 -15.11
CA SER A 71 7.13 -14.25 -13.86
C SER A 71 8.13 -13.52 -12.97
N GLU A 72 9.38 -13.97 -12.88
CA GLU A 72 10.41 -13.33 -12.07
C GLU A 72 10.67 -11.89 -12.55
N LYS A 73 10.85 -11.72 -13.85
CA LYS A 73 11.02 -10.42 -14.48
C LYS A 73 9.80 -9.53 -14.32
N LEU A 74 8.59 -10.10 -14.42
CA LEU A 74 7.34 -9.38 -14.20
C LEU A 74 7.25 -8.84 -12.76
N PHE A 75 7.45 -9.69 -11.76
CA PHE A 75 7.42 -9.27 -10.34
C PHE A 75 8.53 -8.27 -10.02
N HIS A 76 9.72 -8.43 -10.55
CA HIS A 76 10.80 -7.46 -10.41
C HIS A 76 10.40 -6.08 -10.96
N LYS A 77 9.77 -6.04 -12.14
CA LYS A 77 9.29 -4.78 -12.73
C LYS A 77 8.17 -4.14 -11.92
N ILE A 78 7.21 -4.93 -11.43
CA ILE A 78 6.15 -4.47 -10.53
C ILE A 78 6.79 -3.83 -9.29
N THR A 79 7.65 -4.55 -8.60
CA THR A 79 8.29 -4.08 -7.35
C THR A 79 9.09 -2.81 -7.56
N GLY A 80 9.89 -2.72 -8.62
CA GLY A 80 10.65 -1.51 -8.95
C GLY A 80 9.76 -0.30 -9.21
N THR A 81 8.62 -0.50 -9.90
CA THR A 81 7.65 0.57 -10.13
C THR A 81 6.98 1.04 -8.83
N LEU A 82 6.66 0.10 -7.93
CA LEU A 82 6.06 0.44 -6.63
C LEU A 82 7.02 1.22 -5.72
N GLN A 83 8.31 0.87 -5.73
CA GLN A 83 9.35 1.61 -5.02
C GLN A 83 9.45 3.04 -5.53
N LEU A 84 9.47 3.23 -6.84
CA LEU A 84 9.51 4.55 -7.46
C LEU A 84 8.29 5.39 -7.06
N LEU A 85 7.09 4.81 -7.08
CA LEU A 85 5.86 5.50 -6.67
C LEU A 85 5.91 5.93 -5.19
N SER A 86 6.41 5.07 -4.31
CA SER A 86 6.56 5.39 -2.88
C SER A 86 7.53 6.55 -2.66
N GLU A 87 8.68 6.56 -3.36
CA GLU A 87 9.64 7.66 -3.30
C GLU A 87 9.08 8.96 -3.89
N LEU A 88 8.32 8.91 -4.97
CA LEU A 88 7.64 10.09 -5.52
C LEU A 88 6.63 10.69 -4.53
N TRP A 89 5.88 9.86 -3.80
CA TRP A 89 4.96 10.37 -2.77
C TRP A 89 5.72 11.00 -1.60
N LYS A 90 6.81 10.39 -1.17
CA LYS A 90 7.69 10.92 -0.14
C LYS A 90 8.28 12.28 -0.54
N GLN A 91 8.75 12.38 -1.78
CA GLN A 91 9.28 13.62 -2.33
C GLN A 91 8.19 14.72 -2.36
N ARG A 92 6.99 14.42 -2.85
CA ARG A 92 5.87 15.39 -2.87
C ARG A 92 5.49 15.88 -1.47
N LEU A 93 5.49 15.01 -0.47
CA LEU A 93 5.25 15.41 0.91
C LEU A 93 6.35 16.36 1.41
N ALA A 94 7.62 16.07 1.12
CA ALA A 94 8.75 16.91 1.51
C ALA A 94 8.71 18.28 0.82
N GLU A 95 8.42 18.32 -0.49
CA GLU A 95 8.27 19.56 -1.26
C GLU A 95 7.12 20.45 -0.74
N ALA A 96 6.05 19.82 -0.24
CA ALA A 96 4.94 20.52 0.40
C ALA A 96 5.24 20.95 1.86
N GLY A 97 6.45 20.72 2.37
CA GLY A 97 6.83 21.06 3.74
C GLY A 97 6.20 20.17 4.82
N VAL A 98 5.68 19.00 4.44
CA VAL A 98 5.11 18.04 5.40
C VAL A 98 6.23 17.31 6.13
N THR A 99 6.21 17.35 7.46
CA THR A 99 7.14 16.57 8.28
C THR A 99 6.71 15.12 8.33
N ILE A 100 7.62 14.19 8.03
CA ILE A 100 7.37 12.74 8.09
C ILE A 100 8.04 12.17 9.33
N LYS A 101 7.28 11.46 10.16
CA LYS A 101 7.78 10.71 11.31
C LYS A 101 7.48 9.23 11.11
N ILE A 102 8.51 8.39 11.20
CA ILE A 102 8.35 6.93 11.09
C ILE A 102 8.14 6.35 12.48
N GLY A 103 7.04 5.64 12.66
CA GLY A 103 6.62 5.03 13.91
C GLY A 103 5.11 4.87 14.00
N ARG A 104 4.68 4.18 15.04
CA ARG A 104 3.25 4.02 15.34
C ARG A 104 2.74 5.23 16.12
N GLY A 105 1.80 5.97 15.56
CA GLY A 105 1.13 7.09 16.21
C GLY A 105 -0.04 6.64 17.06
N LEU A 106 -0.04 7.01 18.35
CA LEU A 106 -1.12 6.76 19.30
C LEU A 106 -1.70 8.09 19.77
N PRO A 107 -2.96 8.44 19.47
CA PRO A 107 -3.58 9.62 20.03
C PRO A 107 -3.83 9.43 21.53
N LEU A 108 -3.16 10.24 22.36
CA LEU A 108 -3.37 10.24 23.82
C LEU A 108 -4.52 11.16 24.22
N SER A 109 -4.75 12.21 23.42
CA SER A 109 -5.87 13.14 23.57
C SER A 109 -6.20 13.78 22.22
N SER A 110 -7.16 14.69 22.18
CA SER A 110 -7.50 15.45 20.96
C SER A 110 -6.38 16.37 20.46
N CYS A 111 -5.35 16.61 21.29
CA CYS A 111 -4.25 17.54 20.99
C CYS A 111 -2.85 16.96 21.24
N LEU A 112 -2.74 15.66 21.54
CA LEU A 112 -1.47 15.01 21.85
C LEU A 112 -1.39 13.64 21.19
N VAL A 113 -0.31 13.40 20.44
CA VAL A 113 -0.01 12.13 19.82
C VAL A 113 1.35 11.63 20.32
N GLN A 114 1.38 10.41 20.80
CA GLN A 114 2.62 9.69 21.10
C GLN A 114 3.07 8.91 19.87
N VAL A 115 4.35 9.01 19.54
CA VAL A 115 4.97 8.24 18.44
C VAL A 115 5.91 7.20 19.03
N LEU A 116 5.61 5.94 18.75
CA LEU A 116 6.45 4.80 19.09
C LEU A 116 7.31 4.46 17.87
N SER A 117 8.56 4.88 17.87
CA SER A 117 9.58 4.51 16.89
C SER A 117 10.45 3.38 17.46
N ASN A 118 11.19 2.66 16.61
CA ASN A 118 12.03 1.52 17.03
C ASN A 118 13.00 1.89 18.16
N ASP A 119 13.51 3.13 18.17
CA ASP A 119 14.55 3.56 19.10
C ASP A 119 14.05 4.54 20.18
N LYS A 120 12.89 5.15 20.00
CA LYS A 120 12.43 6.24 20.87
C LYS A 120 10.91 6.33 20.92
N THR A 121 10.42 6.71 22.09
CA THR A 121 9.04 7.14 22.27
C THR A 121 9.05 8.64 22.56
N PHE A 122 8.23 9.41 21.86
CA PHE A 122 8.13 10.85 22.06
C PHE A 122 6.72 11.35 21.74
N ASP A 123 6.38 12.48 22.35
CA ASP A 123 5.06 13.10 22.23
C ASP A 123 5.12 14.32 21.31
N ILE A 124 4.06 14.52 20.50
CA ILE A 124 3.90 15.64 19.58
C ILE A 124 2.56 16.31 19.89
N ALA A 125 2.58 17.62 20.07
CA ALA A 125 1.37 18.41 20.26
C ALA A 125 0.75 18.78 18.90
N THR A 126 -0.59 18.89 18.86
CA THR A 126 -1.32 19.29 17.64
C THR A 126 -2.62 19.99 17.97
N LYS A 127 -3.16 20.74 17.00
CA LYS A 127 -4.52 21.32 17.11
C LYS A 127 -5.59 20.35 16.60
N LYS A 128 -5.25 19.50 15.63
CA LYS A 128 -6.17 18.54 14.99
C LYS A 128 -5.45 17.23 14.66
N ILE A 129 -6.18 16.13 14.73
CA ILE A 129 -5.70 14.80 14.32
C ILE A 129 -6.60 14.29 13.20
N ILE A 130 -5.99 13.80 12.12
CA ILE A 130 -6.66 13.08 11.03
C ILE A 130 -6.26 11.61 11.15
N ILE A 131 -7.24 10.73 11.34
CA ILE A 131 -7.02 9.30 11.42
C ILE A 131 -7.19 8.72 10.00
N ALA A 132 -6.09 8.24 9.42
CA ALA A 132 -6.02 7.64 8.08
C ALA A 132 -5.24 6.32 8.12
N THR A 133 -5.42 5.54 9.19
CA THR A 133 -4.66 4.32 9.49
C THR A 133 -4.98 3.14 8.60
N GLY A 134 -5.99 3.26 7.74
CA GLY A 134 -6.38 2.22 6.79
C GLY A 134 -7.09 1.03 7.44
N SER A 135 -7.07 -0.08 6.74
CA SER A 135 -7.70 -1.34 7.16
C SER A 135 -6.83 -2.54 6.74
N SER A 136 -7.11 -3.68 7.33
CA SER A 136 -6.49 -4.96 6.97
C SER A 136 -7.58 -5.92 6.48
N PRO A 137 -7.22 -6.89 5.61
CA PRO A 137 -8.16 -7.93 5.18
C PRO A 137 -8.76 -8.67 6.38
N GLY A 138 -10.09 -8.79 6.41
CA GLY A 138 -10.79 -9.61 7.38
C GLY A 138 -10.75 -11.08 7.00
N SER A 139 -10.57 -11.99 7.97
CA SER A 139 -10.69 -13.42 7.71
C SER A 139 -12.16 -13.85 7.76
N ILE A 140 -12.51 -14.85 6.93
CA ILE A 140 -13.80 -15.53 7.03
C ILE A 140 -13.63 -16.62 8.12
N PRO A 141 -14.50 -16.66 9.15
CA PRO A 141 -14.30 -17.58 10.28
C PRO A 141 -14.17 -19.07 9.89
N THR A 142 -14.86 -19.47 8.82
CA THR A 142 -14.83 -20.84 8.27
C THR A 142 -13.68 -21.10 7.31
N ILE A 143 -12.97 -20.05 6.90
CA ILE A 143 -11.86 -20.10 5.94
C ILE A 143 -10.76 -19.15 6.46
N PRO A 144 -10.09 -19.49 7.57
CA PRO A 144 -9.05 -18.64 8.13
C PRO A 144 -7.85 -18.58 7.19
N PHE A 145 -7.10 -17.48 7.27
CA PHE A 145 -5.85 -17.38 6.51
C PHE A 145 -4.86 -18.45 6.98
N GLU A 146 -4.29 -19.15 6.02
CA GLU A 146 -3.29 -20.18 6.22
C GLU A 146 -2.12 -19.91 5.27
N ARG A 147 -0.90 -19.87 5.82
CA ARG A 147 0.29 -19.53 5.02
C ARG A 147 0.35 -20.38 3.76
N ASP A 148 0.63 -19.73 2.63
CA ASP A 148 0.87 -20.31 1.32
C ASP A 148 -0.33 -21.03 0.68
N ILE A 149 -1.42 -21.27 1.42
CA ILE A 149 -2.63 -21.94 0.91
C ILE A 149 -3.79 -20.98 0.82
N ILE A 150 -4.15 -20.30 1.93
CA ILE A 150 -5.26 -19.33 1.99
C ILE A 150 -4.67 -17.96 2.32
N VAL A 151 -4.41 -17.20 1.29
CA VAL A 151 -3.71 -15.93 1.41
C VAL A 151 -4.66 -14.74 1.26
N PRO A 152 -4.54 -13.70 2.10
CA PRO A 152 -5.27 -12.47 1.89
C PRO A 152 -4.79 -11.75 0.62
N THR A 153 -5.63 -10.90 0.06
CA THR A 153 -5.32 -10.08 -1.11
C THR A 153 -4.03 -9.25 -0.95
N ASP A 154 -3.73 -8.83 0.27
CA ASP A 154 -2.53 -8.07 0.61
C ASP A 154 -1.21 -8.85 0.41
N ASP A 155 -1.28 -10.17 0.39
CA ASP A 155 -0.12 -11.05 0.36
C ASP A 155 0.12 -11.70 -1.01
N VAL A 156 -0.82 -11.55 -1.94
CA VAL A 156 -0.75 -12.17 -3.29
C VAL A 156 0.56 -11.85 -4.02
N PHE A 157 1.09 -10.65 -3.86
CA PHE A 157 2.32 -10.21 -4.54
C PHE A 157 3.60 -10.40 -3.70
N LYS A 158 3.51 -10.99 -2.49
CA LYS A 158 4.69 -11.16 -1.63
C LYS A 158 5.61 -12.30 -2.06
N ASN A 159 5.03 -13.41 -2.51
CA ASN A 159 5.79 -14.64 -2.76
C ASN A 159 6.40 -14.72 -4.16
N HIS A 160 6.14 -13.74 -5.04
CA HIS A 160 6.66 -13.66 -6.40
C HIS A 160 6.52 -14.96 -7.22
N SER A 161 5.58 -15.84 -6.83
CA SER A 161 5.30 -17.10 -7.49
C SER A 161 3.89 -17.13 -8.07
N ILE A 162 3.75 -17.83 -9.17
CA ILE A 162 2.47 -18.06 -9.82
C ILE A 162 2.11 -19.52 -9.57
N PRO A 163 1.01 -19.80 -8.85
CA PRO A 163 0.56 -21.17 -8.65
C PRO A 163 -0.05 -21.76 -9.92
N ASP A 164 0.03 -23.08 -10.06
CA ASP A 164 -0.57 -23.80 -11.21
C ASP A 164 -2.10 -23.70 -11.23
N ARG A 165 -2.72 -23.58 -10.07
CA ARG A 165 -4.17 -23.45 -9.89
C ARG A 165 -4.47 -22.47 -8.76
N VAL A 166 -5.48 -21.61 -8.98
CA VAL A 166 -5.95 -20.62 -8.01
C VAL A 166 -7.45 -20.72 -7.86
N PHE A 167 -7.91 -20.67 -6.62
CA PHE A 167 -9.30 -20.49 -6.27
C PHE A 167 -9.49 -19.11 -5.61
N ILE A 168 -10.34 -18.26 -6.18
CA ILE A 168 -10.55 -16.90 -5.70
C ILE A 168 -11.90 -16.83 -5.00
N VAL A 169 -11.90 -16.45 -3.73
CA VAL A 169 -13.11 -16.26 -2.94
C VAL A 169 -13.49 -14.79 -2.98
N GLY A 170 -14.55 -14.47 -3.70
CA GLY A 170 -15.08 -13.13 -3.88
C GLY A 170 -15.00 -12.63 -5.33
N ALA A 171 -16.10 -12.10 -5.83
CA ALA A 171 -16.27 -11.64 -7.21
C ALA A 171 -16.48 -10.12 -7.31
N GLU A 172 -15.98 -9.36 -6.34
CA GLU A 172 -15.92 -7.90 -6.43
C GLU A 172 -14.77 -7.46 -7.36
N GLY A 173 -14.61 -6.15 -7.55
CA GLY A 173 -13.64 -5.58 -8.50
C GLY A 173 -12.23 -6.16 -8.38
N TYR A 174 -11.73 -6.33 -7.14
CA TYR A 174 -10.40 -6.89 -6.93
C TYR A 174 -10.32 -8.38 -7.30
N GLY A 175 -11.32 -9.18 -6.93
CA GLY A 175 -11.38 -10.60 -7.28
C GLY A 175 -11.46 -10.83 -8.79
N CYS A 176 -12.25 -10.03 -9.51
CA CYS A 176 -12.35 -10.08 -10.97
C CYS A 176 -11.03 -9.70 -11.65
N GLU A 177 -10.35 -8.68 -11.17
CA GLU A 177 -9.05 -8.27 -11.70
C GLU A 177 -7.96 -9.29 -11.42
N LEU A 178 -7.95 -9.86 -10.22
CA LEU A 178 -7.02 -10.92 -9.83
C LEU A 178 -7.24 -12.19 -10.69
N SER A 179 -8.49 -12.53 -10.96
CA SER A 179 -8.84 -13.61 -11.90
C SER A 179 -8.26 -13.34 -13.29
N SER A 180 -8.41 -12.11 -13.80
CA SER A 180 -7.84 -11.70 -15.08
C SER A 180 -6.31 -11.78 -15.10
N PHE A 181 -5.67 -11.38 -14.00
CA PHE A 181 -4.21 -11.44 -13.84
C PHE A 181 -3.69 -12.88 -13.91
N TYR A 182 -4.28 -13.79 -13.15
CA TYR A 182 -3.89 -15.19 -13.15
C TYR A 182 -4.24 -15.90 -14.46
N GLN A 183 -5.38 -15.62 -15.06
CA GLN A 183 -5.75 -16.20 -16.36
C GLN A 183 -4.71 -15.93 -17.45
N MET A 184 -4.13 -14.72 -17.47
CA MET A 184 -3.07 -14.39 -18.43
C MET A 184 -1.77 -15.16 -18.19
N GLN A 185 -1.54 -15.67 -16.98
CA GLN A 185 -0.30 -16.35 -16.60
C GLN A 185 -0.42 -17.86 -16.62
N ILE A 186 -1.57 -18.40 -16.18
CA ILE A 186 -1.80 -19.85 -16.07
C ILE A 186 -2.42 -20.40 -17.38
N GLY A 187 -2.91 -19.52 -18.24
CA GLY A 187 -3.52 -19.91 -19.51
C GLY A 187 -4.94 -20.47 -19.44
N ARG A 188 -5.40 -20.92 -18.26
CA ARG A 188 -6.79 -21.32 -17.97
C ARG A 188 -7.07 -21.14 -16.48
N ALA A 189 -7.74 -20.06 -16.11
CA ALA A 189 -8.45 -20.00 -14.83
C ALA A 189 -9.82 -20.70 -15.01
N HIS A 190 -10.09 -21.69 -14.22
CA HIS A 190 -11.42 -22.31 -14.12
C HIS A 190 -12.14 -21.75 -12.88
#